data_bc482123f35dd8c2764d96e177e6bb12
#
_entry.id   bc482123f35dd8c2764d96e177e6bb12
#
_cell.length_a   1.000
_cell.length_b   1.000
_cell.length_c   1.000
_cell.angle_alpha   90.00
_cell.angle_beta   90.00
_cell.angle_gamma   90.00
#
_symmetry.space_group_name_H-M   'P 1'
#
loop_
_entity.id
_entity.type
_entity.pdbx_description
1 polymer ?
#
loop_
_entity_poly.entity_id
_entity_poly.type
_entity_poly.pdbx_seq_one_letter_code
_entity_poly.pdbx_strand_id
1 'polypeptide(L)'
;TELAKVDPKTVTKQGIRDTFDAEKVTIDLSKVKVYQADASLNEKDLKAVAAAINSGKAKDVTASYDLHLDQNTVTAMMKTNADGSVVLAMGYKYLLVLPFVVKNVEGDFENTAVQLTNDGETVTNTVINHVPDSNPSKDVKADKNGTVGSVSLHDKDIPLQTKIYYEVKSSERPANYGGITEEWGMNDVLDTTHDRFTGKWHAITNYDLKVGDKTLKAGTDISAYILLENKDNKDLTFTMNQALLAALNEGSNKVGKQAWSVYLEVERIKTGDVENTQTENYNKELVRSNTVVTHTPDDPKPTKAVHNKKGEDINHGKVARGDVLSYEMTWDLKGYDKDFAFDTVDLATGVSFFDDYDETKVSPIKDLLRVKDSKGVDITNQFTISWDDAKGTVTISAKDPQAFILAYGGQELRVTLPTKVKANVSGDVYNSAEQNTFGQRIKTNTVVNHIPKVNPKKDV
;
A
#
# COMPACT_ATOMS: atom_id res chain seq x y z
N THR A 1 4.76 -44.89 -23.03
CA THR A 1 4.98 -46.34 -22.89
C THR A 1 5.65 -46.89 -24.11
N GLU A 2 6.85 -47.46 -24.02
CA GLU A 2 7.58 -48.04 -25.14
C GLU A 2 7.42 -49.56 -25.10
N LEU A 3 6.63 -50.07 -26.04
CA LEU A 3 6.37 -51.51 -26.20
C LEU A 3 6.99 -52.06 -27.47
N ALA A 4 8.01 -51.38 -28.00
CA ALA A 4 8.67 -51.69 -29.27
C ALA A 4 9.32 -53.10 -29.35
N LYS A 5 9.50 -53.78 -28.24
CA LYS A 5 10.21 -55.07 -28.13
C LYS A 5 9.38 -56.21 -27.59
N VAL A 6 8.03 -55.98 -27.38
CA VAL A 6 7.15 -57.01 -26.82
C VAL A 6 6.31 -57.62 -27.96
N ASP A 7 6.21 -58.94 -27.99
CA ASP A 7 5.26 -59.62 -28.89
C ASP A 7 3.84 -59.24 -28.51
N PRO A 8 3.05 -58.57 -29.38
CA PRO A 8 1.71 -58.09 -29.05
C PRO A 8 0.76 -59.19 -28.61
N LYS A 9 0.96 -60.43 -29.08
CA LYS A 9 0.14 -61.59 -28.69
C LYS A 9 0.33 -62.00 -27.23
N THR A 10 1.40 -61.55 -26.58
CA THR A 10 1.61 -61.85 -25.16
C THR A 10 1.07 -60.78 -24.23
N VAL A 11 0.58 -59.65 -24.77
CA VAL A 11 0.01 -58.55 -24.00
C VAL A 11 -1.52 -58.66 -24.00
N THR A 12 -2.06 -59.03 -22.88
CA THR A 12 -3.52 -59.15 -22.65
C THR A 12 -4.10 -57.97 -21.90
N LYS A 13 -3.25 -57.13 -21.30
CA LYS A 13 -3.64 -55.94 -20.54
C LYS A 13 -2.58 -54.84 -20.69
N GLN A 14 -2.99 -53.65 -21.09
CA GLN A 14 -2.10 -52.50 -21.20
C GLN A 14 -2.85 -51.21 -20.79
N GLY A 15 -2.23 -50.37 -20.00
CA GLY A 15 -2.81 -49.12 -19.59
C GLY A 15 -1.82 -48.16 -18.92
N ILE A 16 -2.32 -47.00 -18.59
CA ILE A 16 -1.60 -45.97 -17.83
C ILE A 16 -2.54 -45.52 -16.71
N ARG A 17 -2.02 -45.46 -15.50
CA ARG A 17 -2.71 -44.94 -14.34
C ARG A 17 -1.93 -43.74 -13.80
N ASP A 18 -2.64 -42.67 -13.48
CA ASP A 18 -2.06 -41.44 -12.94
C ASP A 18 -2.89 -41.01 -11.73
N THR A 19 -2.24 -40.80 -10.60
CA THR A 19 -2.87 -40.34 -9.36
C THR A 19 -2.36 -38.95 -9.05
N PHE A 20 -3.25 -37.98 -9.04
CA PHE A 20 -2.94 -36.57 -8.88
C PHE A 20 -3.38 -36.01 -7.51
N ASP A 21 -2.78 -34.90 -7.09
CA ASP A 21 -3.17 -34.18 -5.88
C ASP A 21 -4.48 -33.41 -6.08
N ALA A 22 -5.61 -33.98 -5.64
CA ALA A 22 -6.93 -33.40 -5.78
C ALA A 22 -7.14 -32.13 -4.94
N GLU A 23 -6.27 -31.82 -3.98
CA GLU A 23 -6.33 -30.55 -3.26
C GLU A 23 -5.79 -29.40 -4.12
N LYS A 24 -4.83 -29.67 -4.99
CA LYS A 24 -4.13 -28.66 -5.81
C LYS A 24 -4.59 -28.58 -7.25
N VAL A 25 -5.12 -29.65 -7.81
CA VAL A 25 -5.57 -29.68 -9.21
C VAL A 25 -6.94 -30.34 -9.37
N THR A 26 -7.62 -30.02 -10.47
CA THR A 26 -8.82 -30.70 -10.95
C THR A 26 -8.64 -31.15 -12.38
N ILE A 27 -9.40 -32.14 -12.82
CA ILE A 27 -9.38 -32.63 -14.20
C ILE A 27 -10.82 -32.83 -14.72
N ASP A 28 -11.01 -32.51 -16.00
CA ASP A 28 -12.21 -32.87 -16.73
C ASP A 28 -11.90 -34.10 -17.61
N LEU A 29 -12.44 -35.26 -17.22
CA LEU A 29 -12.19 -36.52 -17.91
C LEU A 29 -12.52 -36.47 -19.42
N SER A 30 -13.48 -35.63 -19.82
CA SER A 30 -13.85 -35.47 -21.24
C SER A 30 -12.76 -34.84 -22.09
N LYS A 31 -11.81 -34.16 -21.47
CA LYS A 31 -10.66 -33.52 -22.13
C LYS A 31 -9.40 -34.38 -22.10
N VAL A 32 -9.42 -35.52 -21.40
CA VAL A 32 -8.30 -36.47 -21.41
C VAL A 32 -8.16 -37.12 -22.75
N LYS A 33 -6.91 -37.21 -23.23
CA LYS A 33 -6.59 -37.77 -24.55
C LYS A 33 -5.47 -38.78 -24.46
N VAL A 34 -5.53 -39.79 -25.34
CA VAL A 34 -4.43 -40.70 -25.58
C VAL A 34 -3.97 -40.56 -27.01
N TYR A 35 -2.66 -40.32 -27.20
CA TYR A 35 -2.07 -40.19 -28.52
C TYR A 35 -1.09 -41.32 -28.79
N GLN A 36 -1.10 -41.82 -30.03
CA GLN A 36 -0.09 -42.72 -30.57
C GLN A 36 0.93 -41.91 -31.34
N ALA A 37 2.18 -41.94 -30.97
CA ALA A 37 3.29 -41.21 -31.57
C ALA A 37 4.42 -42.18 -32.02
N ASP A 38 5.23 -41.73 -33.00
CA ASP A 38 6.39 -42.46 -33.46
C ASP A 38 7.36 -42.74 -32.28
N ALA A 39 7.99 -43.91 -32.25
CA ALA A 39 8.93 -44.31 -31.19
C ALA A 39 10.16 -43.37 -31.07
N SER A 40 10.49 -42.66 -32.14
CA SER A 40 11.59 -41.68 -32.15
C SER A 40 11.23 -40.35 -31.49
N LEU A 41 9.94 -40.08 -31.21
CA LEU A 41 9.56 -38.86 -30.51
C LEU A 41 10.21 -38.77 -29.12
N ASN A 42 10.90 -37.67 -28.87
CA ASN A 42 11.42 -37.39 -27.52
C ASN A 42 10.28 -36.88 -26.61
N GLU A 43 9.77 -37.76 -25.76
CA GLU A 43 8.68 -37.45 -24.81
C GLU A 43 9.06 -36.46 -23.70
N LYS A 44 10.37 -36.26 -23.50
CA LYS A 44 10.88 -35.26 -22.53
C LYS A 44 10.92 -33.84 -23.11
N ASP A 45 10.82 -33.70 -24.41
CA ASP A 45 10.72 -32.41 -25.10
C ASP A 45 9.24 -32.07 -25.30
N LEU A 46 8.66 -31.32 -24.35
CA LEU A 46 7.26 -30.91 -24.39
C LEU A 46 6.91 -30.09 -25.63
N LYS A 47 7.86 -29.34 -26.20
CA LYS A 47 7.64 -28.58 -27.45
C LYS A 47 7.54 -29.54 -28.62
N ALA A 48 8.38 -30.55 -28.71
CA ALA A 48 8.32 -31.58 -29.73
C ALA A 48 7.01 -32.41 -29.62
N VAL A 49 6.59 -32.74 -28.40
CA VAL A 49 5.31 -33.43 -28.14
C VAL A 49 4.12 -32.59 -28.58
N ALA A 50 4.06 -31.31 -28.19
CA ALA A 50 3.00 -30.39 -28.59
C ALA A 50 2.97 -30.21 -30.14
N ALA A 51 4.13 -30.04 -30.76
CA ALA A 51 4.25 -29.93 -32.21
C ALA A 51 3.76 -31.19 -32.93
N ALA A 52 4.06 -32.38 -32.41
CA ALA A 52 3.61 -33.66 -32.98
C ALA A 52 2.07 -33.80 -32.89
N ILE A 53 1.48 -33.41 -31.76
CA ILE A 53 0.03 -33.39 -31.55
C ILE A 53 -0.63 -32.39 -32.52
N ASN A 54 -0.18 -31.12 -32.51
CA ASN A 54 -0.79 -30.06 -33.32
C ASN A 54 -0.66 -30.27 -34.83
N SER A 55 0.39 -30.96 -35.29
CA SER A 55 0.61 -31.29 -36.70
C SER A 55 -0.08 -32.61 -37.16
N GLY A 56 -0.73 -33.33 -36.21
CA GLY A 56 -1.35 -34.63 -36.49
C GLY A 56 -0.36 -35.78 -36.65
N LYS A 57 0.94 -35.56 -36.41
CA LYS A 57 1.96 -36.64 -36.38
C LYS A 57 1.76 -37.59 -35.19
N ALA A 58 1.27 -37.08 -34.06
CA ALA A 58 0.74 -37.90 -32.98
C ALA A 58 -0.77 -38.06 -33.20
N LYS A 59 -1.22 -39.31 -33.42
CA LYS A 59 -2.59 -39.65 -33.79
C LYS A 59 -3.44 -39.84 -32.54
N ASP A 60 -4.60 -39.16 -32.42
CA ASP A 60 -5.57 -39.39 -31.35
C ASP A 60 -6.13 -40.81 -31.46
N VAL A 61 -5.91 -41.61 -30.44
CA VAL A 61 -6.38 -43.00 -30.30
C VAL A 61 -7.22 -43.20 -29.05
N THR A 62 -7.74 -42.12 -28.50
CA THR A 62 -8.52 -42.10 -27.25
C THR A 62 -9.68 -43.09 -27.31
N ALA A 63 -10.33 -43.25 -28.48
CA ALA A 63 -11.42 -44.19 -28.69
C ALA A 63 -11.04 -45.68 -28.46
N SER A 64 -9.75 -46.00 -28.53
CA SER A 64 -9.22 -47.34 -28.29
C SER A 64 -8.94 -47.62 -26.79
N TYR A 65 -9.26 -46.66 -25.91
CA TYR A 65 -9.07 -46.77 -24.47
C TYR A 65 -10.40 -46.61 -23.74
N ASP A 66 -10.52 -47.30 -22.61
CA ASP A 66 -11.52 -47.05 -21.61
C ASP A 66 -10.90 -46.12 -20.56
N LEU A 67 -11.44 -44.90 -20.46
CA LEU A 67 -11.02 -43.89 -19.53
C LEU A 67 -11.90 -43.93 -18.27
N HIS A 68 -11.31 -44.01 -17.12
CA HIS A 68 -11.97 -44.01 -15.82
C HIS A 68 -11.33 -43.05 -14.87
N LEU A 69 -12.16 -42.29 -14.14
CA LEU A 69 -11.73 -41.43 -13.03
C LEU A 69 -12.37 -41.96 -11.74
N ASP A 70 -11.53 -42.37 -10.82
CA ASP A 70 -11.95 -42.79 -9.47
C ASP A 70 -11.25 -41.86 -8.47
N GLN A 71 -12.03 -41.03 -7.76
CA GLN A 71 -11.55 -39.98 -6.88
C GLN A 71 -10.50 -39.07 -7.58
N ASN A 72 -9.23 -39.29 -7.33
CA ASN A 72 -8.10 -38.54 -7.88
C ASN A 72 -7.18 -39.40 -8.77
N THR A 73 -7.69 -40.52 -9.28
CA THR A 73 -6.91 -41.43 -10.12
C THR A 73 -7.55 -41.58 -11.50
N VAL A 74 -6.84 -41.18 -12.53
CA VAL A 74 -7.23 -41.43 -13.93
C VAL A 74 -6.57 -42.71 -14.39
N THR A 75 -7.38 -43.64 -14.92
CA THR A 75 -6.91 -44.88 -15.54
C THR A 75 -7.35 -44.90 -17.00
N ALA A 76 -6.39 -45.08 -17.90
CA ALA A 76 -6.62 -45.31 -19.32
C ALA A 76 -6.22 -46.75 -19.65
N MET A 77 -7.20 -47.61 -19.84
CA MET A 77 -6.99 -49.03 -20.21
C MET A 77 -7.25 -49.24 -21.69
N MET A 78 -6.30 -49.85 -22.40
CA MET A 78 -6.50 -50.19 -23.79
C MET A 78 -7.58 -51.29 -23.93
N LYS A 79 -8.48 -51.11 -24.88
CA LYS A 79 -9.49 -52.10 -25.21
C LYS A 79 -8.87 -53.37 -25.75
N THR A 80 -9.54 -54.51 -25.62
CA THR A 80 -9.09 -55.80 -26.13
C THR A 80 -9.87 -56.22 -27.39
N ASN A 81 -9.20 -56.96 -28.25
CA ASN A 81 -9.82 -57.68 -29.36
C ASN A 81 -10.68 -58.87 -28.86
N ALA A 82 -11.41 -59.48 -29.76
CA ALA A 82 -12.25 -60.64 -29.47
C ALA A 82 -11.46 -61.88 -28.97
N ASP A 83 -10.16 -61.95 -29.29
CA ASP A 83 -9.23 -63.02 -28.82
C ASP A 83 -8.55 -62.68 -27.48
N GLY A 84 -8.92 -61.57 -26.82
CA GLY A 84 -8.38 -61.13 -25.56
C GLY A 84 -7.03 -60.39 -25.68
N SER A 85 -6.47 -60.25 -26.83
CA SER A 85 -5.25 -59.45 -27.06
C SER A 85 -5.58 -57.92 -27.07
N VAL A 86 -4.66 -57.08 -26.66
CA VAL A 86 -4.82 -55.61 -26.72
C VAL A 86 -4.70 -55.09 -28.14
N VAL A 87 -5.38 -53.99 -28.48
CA VAL A 87 -5.30 -53.30 -29.78
C VAL A 87 -4.02 -52.46 -29.80
N LEU A 88 -2.86 -53.08 -29.96
CA LEU A 88 -1.56 -52.44 -30.02
C LEU A 88 -0.99 -52.37 -31.42
N ALA A 89 -0.35 -51.23 -31.73
CA ALA A 89 0.57 -51.16 -32.86
C ALA A 89 2.02 -51.17 -32.30
N MET A 90 2.86 -52.08 -32.82
CA MET A 90 4.29 -52.13 -32.42
C MET A 90 5.08 -50.94 -32.95
N GLY A 91 6.10 -50.53 -32.22
CA GLY A 91 7.01 -49.46 -32.66
C GLY A 91 6.50 -48.04 -32.40
N TYR A 92 5.50 -47.90 -31.58
CA TYR A 92 4.92 -46.60 -31.19
C TYR A 92 5.01 -46.33 -29.71
N LYS A 93 4.99 -45.03 -29.37
CA LYS A 93 4.78 -44.53 -28.00
C LYS A 93 3.34 -44.14 -27.82
N TYR A 94 2.79 -44.39 -26.62
CA TYR A 94 1.45 -43.96 -26.23
C TYR A 94 1.56 -42.90 -25.13
N LEU A 95 0.94 -41.74 -25.40
CA LEU A 95 1.01 -40.54 -24.55
C LEU A 95 -0.36 -40.30 -23.95
N LEU A 96 -0.52 -40.43 -22.63
CA LEU A 96 -1.71 -39.97 -21.91
C LEU A 96 -1.52 -38.48 -21.61
N VAL A 97 -2.45 -37.65 -22.10
CA VAL A 97 -2.45 -36.21 -21.87
C VAL A 97 -3.58 -35.87 -20.90
N LEU A 98 -3.22 -35.33 -19.76
CA LEU A 98 -4.08 -34.95 -18.65
C LEU A 98 -4.11 -33.44 -18.49
N PRO A 99 -5.12 -32.70 -19.01
CA PRO A 99 -5.21 -31.25 -18.86
C PRO A 99 -5.72 -30.89 -17.47
N PHE A 100 -4.83 -30.66 -16.53
CA PHE A 100 -5.18 -30.23 -15.17
C PHE A 100 -5.49 -28.73 -15.14
N VAL A 101 -6.49 -28.36 -14.32
CA VAL A 101 -6.73 -26.99 -13.86
C VAL A 101 -6.17 -26.86 -12.45
N VAL A 102 -5.20 -25.95 -12.30
CA VAL A 102 -4.57 -25.68 -11.01
C VAL A 102 -5.53 -24.88 -10.14
N LYS A 103 -5.72 -25.29 -8.89
CA LYS A 103 -6.49 -24.59 -7.88
C LYS A 103 -5.63 -23.47 -7.26
N ASN A 104 -6.29 -22.52 -6.59
CA ASN A 104 -5.61 -21.47 -5.86
C ASN A 104 -5.08 -21.97 -4.50
N VAL A 105 -4.13 -22.91 -4.55
CA VAL A 105 -3.45 -23.47 -3.38
C VAL A 105 -1.97 -23.49 -3.69
N GLU A 106 -1.20 -22.71 -2.93
CA GLU A 106 0.25 -22.57 -3.09
C GLU A 106 1.02 -23.86 -2.77
N GLY A 107 2.26 -23.87 -3.22
CA GLY A 107 3.25 -24.90 -2.90
C GLY A 107 3.47 -25.91 -4.00
N ASP A 108 4.34 -26.86 -3.72
CA ASP A 108 4.71 -27.90 -4.65
C ASP A 108 3.64 -28.98 -4.75
N PHE A 109 3.44 -29.50 -5.94
CA PHE A 109 2.74 -30.75 -6.12
C PHE A 109 3.53 -31.66 -7.07
N GLU A 110 3.60 -32.90 -6.68
CA GLU A 110 4.28 -33.97 -7.38
C GLU A 110 3.29 -34.80 -8.14
N ASN A 111 3.69 -35.27 -9.33
CA ASN A 111 2.89 -36.22 -10.10
C ASN A 111 3.74 -37.34 -10.63
N THR A 112 3.23 -38.58 -10.51
CA THR A 112 3.88 -39.80 -10.94
C THR A 112 2.84 -40.73 -11.53
N ALA A 113 3.08 -41.24 -12.71
CA ALA A 113 2.18 -42.20 -13.35
C ALA A 113 2.73 -43.63 -13.29
N VAL A 114 1.86 -44.58 -13.55
CA VAL A 114 2.18 -46.00 -13.57
C VAL A 114 1.75 -46.59 -14.91
N GLN A 115 2.67 -47.22 -15.59
CA GLN A 115 2.38 -48.06 -16.73
C GLN A 115 1.92 -49.45 -16.24
N LEU A 116 0.82 -49.93 -16.82
CA LEU A 116 0.27 -51.23 -16.57
C LEU A 116 0.51 -52.14 -17.78
N THR A 117 1.10 -53.30 -17.58
CA THR A 117 1.33 -54.28 -18.68
C THR A 117 1.11 -55.67 -18.11
N ASN A 118 0.06 -56.37 -18.55
CA ASN A 118 -0.40 -57.64 -17.94
C ASN A 118 -0.59 -57.44 -16.42
N ASP A 119 0.12 -58.22 -15.57
CA ASP A 119 0.07 -58.13 -14.12
C ASP A 119 1.25 -57.27 -13.55
N GLY A 120 2.04 -56.64 -14.46
CA GLY A 120 3.18 -55.81 -14.08
C GLY A 120 2.86 -54.33 -14.04
N GLU A 121 3.49 -53.65 -13.09
CA GLU A 121 3.41 -52.19 -12.93
C GLU A 121 4.84 -51.61 -13.07
N THR A 122 4.94 -50.50 -13.83
CA THR A 122 6.20 -49.76 -13.96
C THR A 122 5.95 -48.30 -13.69
N VAL A 123 6.57 -47.75 -12.63
CA VAL A 123 6.42 -46.36 -12.23
C VAL A 123 7.26 -45.45 -13.13
N THR A 124 6.71 -44.30 -13.52
CA THR A 124 7.45 -43.27 -14.24
C THR A 124 8.37 -42.48 -13.31
N ASN A 125 9.15 -41.55 -13.87
CA ASN A 125 9.74 -40.48 -13.06
C ASN A 125 8.65 -39.59 -12.46
N THR A 126 8.96 -38.98 -11.33
CA THR A 126 8.12 -37.91 -10.72
C THR A 126 8.40 -36.58 -11.42
N VAL A 127 7.37 -35.81 -11.69
CA VAL A 127 7.45 -34.41 -12.08
C VAL A 127 6.94 -33.54 -10.93
N ILE A 128 7.58 -32.39 -10.74
CA ILE A 128 7.23 -31.45 -9.68
C ILE A 128 6.82 -30.14 -10.35
N ASN A 129 5.67 -29.60 -9.93
CA ASN A 129 5.22 -28.27 -10.30
C ASN A 129 5.03 -27.46 -9.04
N HIS A 130 5.30 -26.15 -9.12
CA HIS A 130 5.13 -25.20 -8.04
C HIS A 130 4.00 -24.24 -8.37
N VAL A 131 3.02 -24.13 -7.48
CA VAL A 131 1.99 -23.08 -7.53
C VAL A 131 2.51 -21.90 -6.71
N PRO A 132 2.82 -20.76 -7.34
CA PRO A 132 3.36 -19.62 -6.62
C PRO A 132 2.35 -19.03 -5.65
N ASP A 133 2.86 -18.52 -4.54
CA ASP A 133 2.08 -17.74 -3.58
C ASP A 133 1.49 -16.49 -4.23
N SER A 134 0.24 -16.20 -3.93
CA SER A 134 -0.43 -14.97 -4.31
C SER A 134 -0.49 -14.05 -3.09
N ASN A 135 0.44 -13.11 -3.02
CA ASN A 135 0.68 -12.25 -1.88
C ASN A 135 0.78 -10.78 -2.31
N PRO A 136 -0.34 -10.18 -2.80
CA PRO A 136 -0.37 -8.76 -3.12
C PRO A 136 -0.19 -7.95 -1.85
N SER A 137 0.42 -6.78 -1.96
CA SER A 137 0.66 -5.92 -0.80
C SER A 137 0.20 -4.50 -1.04
N LYS A 138 -0.10 -3.81 0.06
CA LYS A 138 -0.47 -2.40 0.08
C LYS A 138 0.39 -1.65 1.07
N ASP A 139 0.78 -0.43 0.70
CA ASP A 139 1.44 0.52 1.57
C ASP A 139 0.89 1.93 1.32
N VAL A 140 1.27 2.86 2.17
CA VAL A 140 0.94 4.28 2.04
C VAL A 140 2.22 5.09 2.19
N LYS A 141 2.43 6.06 1.29
CA LYS A 141 3.67 6.83 1.15
C LYS A 141 3.39 8.32 1.14
N ALA A 142 4.34 9.13 1.60
CA ALA A 142 4.25 10.58 1.49
C ALA A 142 4.31 11.04 0.01
N ASP A 143 3.60 12.12 -0.31
CA ASP A 143 3.87 12.90 -1.51
C ASP A 143 4.99 13.91 -1.22
N LYS A 144 6.13 13.71 -1.87
CA LYS A 144 7.27 14.64 -1.80
C LYS A 144 7.30 15.50 -3.09
N ASN A 145 6.43 16.49 -3.15
CA ASN A 145 6.31 17.42 -4.30
C ASN A 145 6.04 16.70 -5.63
N GLY A 146 5.10 15.77 -5.63
CA GLY A 146 4.72 14.96 -6.79
C GLY A 146 5.59 13.73 -6.99
N THR A 147 6.45 13.39 -6.02
CA THR A 147 7.28 12.18 -6.02
C THR A 147 6.89 11.29 -4.85
N VAL A 148 6.75 10.00 -5.10
CA VAL A 148 6.43 9.01 -4.06
C VAL A 148 7.60 8.90 -3.07
N GLY A 149 7.31 9.09 -1.79
CA GLY A 149 8.27 8.90 -0.70
C GLY A 149 8.65 7.43 -0.50
N SER A 150 9.77 7.18 0.16
CA SER A 150 10.28 5.82 0.40
C SER A 150 9.79 5.21 1.72
N VAL A 151 9.43 6.05 2.70
CA VAL A 151 9.04 5.61 4.06
C VAL A 151 7.56 5.25 4.07
N SER A 152 7.21 4.15 4.76
CA SER A 152 5.82 3.78 5.01
C SER A 152 5.17 4.73 6.01
N LEU A 153 3.94 5.14 5.71
CA LEU A 153 3.09 5.91 6.62
C LEU A 153 2.03 5.04 7.32
N HIS A 154 2.16 3.72 7.26
CA HIS A 154 1.29 2.82 8.02
C HIS A 154 1.40 3.11 9.52
N ASP A 155 0.26 3.19 10.22
CA ASP A 155 0.13 3.59 11.63
C ASP A 155 0.72 4.99 11.95
N LYS A 156 0.66 5.92 10.97
CA LYS A 156 1.13 7.29 11.17
C LYS A 156 0.00 8.30 11.18
N ASP A 157 0.23 9.39 11.94
CA ASP A 157 -0.63 10.57 11.99
C ASP A 157 -0.36 11.47 10.79
N ILE A 158 -1.32 11.53 9.87
CA ILE A 158 -1.24 12.34 8.65
C ILE A 158 -2.04 13.63 8.86
N PRO A 159 -1.43 14.81 8.67
CA PRO A 159 -2.15 16.08 8.77
C PRO A 159 -3.31 16.18 7.78
N LEU A 160 -4.36 16.90 8.16
CA LEU A 160 -5.45 17.24 7.26
C LEU A 160 -4.93 18.03 6.04
N GLN A 161 -5.58 17.89 4.89
CA GLN A 161 -5.21 18.49 3.59
C GLN A 161 -3.84 18.05 3.05
N THR A 162 -3.30 16.96 3.57
CA THR A 162 -2.04 16.37 3.09
C THR A 162 -2.30 15.42 1.93
N LYS A 163 -1.43 15.46 0.92
CA LYS A 163 -1.39 14.50 -0.17
C LYS A 163 -0.48 13.33 0.17
N ILE A 164 -0.98 12.14 -0.11
CA ILE A 164 -0.28 10.87 0.09
C ILE A 164 -0.50 9.98 -1.14
N TYR A 165 0.35 8.97 -1.29
CA TYR A 165 0.19 7.91 -2.27
C TYR A 165 -0.16 6.59 -1.60
N TYR A 166 -1.23 5.94 -2.04
CA TYR A 166 -1.38 4.51 -1.80
C TYR A 166 -0.54 3.76 -2.84
N GLU A 167 0.35 2.91 -2.36
CA GLU A 167 1.07 1.92 -3.16
C GLU A 167 0.26 0.62 -3.18
N VAL A 168 -0.16 0.22 -4.37
CA VAL A 168 -0.91 -1.00 -4.65
C VAL A 168 0.03 -1.91 -5.43
N LYS A 169 0.50 -2.99 -4.83
CA LYS A 169 1.50 -3.88 -5.40
C LYS A 169 0.95 -5.27 -5.66
N SER A 170 1.18 -5.78 -6.85
CA SER A 170 0.80 -7.13 -7.24
C SER A 170 1.62 -8.19 -6.51
N SER A 171 1.12 -9.41 -6.48
CA SER A 171 1.91 -10.61 -6.20
C SER A 171 3.08 -10.72 -7.17
N GLU A 172 4.13 -11.42 -6.76
CA GLU A 172 5.26 -11.73 -7.63
C GLU A 172 5.01 -13.05 -8.37
N ARG A 173 5.18 -13.04 -9.69
CA ARG A 173 5.30 -14.29 -10.46
C ARG A 173 6.77 -14.69 -10.52
N PRO A 174 7.09 -15.94 -10.17
CA PRO A 174 8.49 -16.39 -10.11
C PRO A 174 9.13 -16.47 -11.49
N ALA A 175 10.43 -16.47 -11.52
CA ALA A 175 11.20 -16.75 -12.73
C ALA A 175 10.84 -18.14 -13.28
N ASN A 176 10.84 -18.25 -14.61
CA ASN A 176 10.46 -19.46 -15.35
C ASN A 176 8.99 -19.91 -15.11
N TYR A 177 8.11 -18.93 -14.85
CA TYR A 177 6.70 -19.21 -14.64
C TYR A 177 6.08 -19.90 -15.84
N GLY A 178 5.54 -21.11 -15.65
CA GLY A 178 4.95 -21.94 -16.71
C GLY A 178 3.54 -21.55 -17.10
N GLY A 179 2.82 -20.80 -16.26
CA GLY A 179 1.45 -20.38 -16.51
C GLY A 179 1.32 -19.34 -17.62
N ILE A 180 0.09 -19.08 -18.03
CA ILE A 180 -0.28 -18.01 -18.97
C ILE A 180 -0.97 -16.91 -18.18
N THR A 181 -0.53 -15.68 -18.35
CA THR A 181 -1.18 -14.50 -17.77
C THR A 181 -2.23 -14.01 -18.78
N GLU A 182 -3.51 -14.30 -18.50
CA GLU A 182 -4.64 -13.90 -19.35
C GLU A 182 -5.25 -12.58 -18.88
N GLU A 183 -5.21 -12.34 -17.58
CA GLU A 183 -5.73 -11.15 -16.93
C GLU A 183 -4.89 -10.83 -15.68
N TRP A 184 -4.52 -9.56 -15.51
CA TRP A 184 -3.85 -9.09 -14.30
C TRP A 184 -4.30 -7.68 -13.98
N GLY A 185 -4.96 -7.54 -12.84
CA GLY A 185 -5.53 -6.29 -12.40
C GLY A 185 -5.41 -6.13 -10.88
N MET A 186 -5.60 -4.90 -10.43
CA MET A 186 -5.68 -4.55 -9.01
C MET A 186 -6.84 -3.56 -8.82
N ASN A 187 -7.64 -3.78 -7.80
CA ASN A 187 -8.77 -2.93 -7.44
C ASN A 187 -8.53 -2.31 -6.07
N ASP A 188 -8.76 -1.01 -5.97
CA ASP A 188 -8.68 -0.24 -4.73
C ASP A 188 -9.99 0.49 -4.50
N VAL A 189 -10.61 0.29 -3.34
CA VAL A 189 -11.85 0.96 -2.94
C VAL A 189 -11.55 1.94 -1.83
N LEU A 190 -11.51 3.24 -2.18
CA LEU A 190 -11.18 4.32 -1.27
C LEU A 190 -12.31 4.62 -0.28
N ASP A 191 -11.95 4.99 0.94
CA ASP A 191 -12.84 5.68 1.87
C ASP A 191 -12.97 7.15 1.46
N THR A 192 -13.92 7.44 0.58
CA THR A 192 -14.17 8.80 0.06
C THR A 192 -14.72 9.77 1.11
N THR A 193 -15.02 9.31 2.33
CA THR A 193 -15.37 10.18 3.45
C THR A 193 -14.13 10.92 3.95
N HIS A 194 -12.98 10.27 3.93
CA HIS A 194 -11.72 10.77 4.49
C HIS A 194 -10.67 11.10 3.43
N ASP A 195 -10.66 10.37 2.30
CA ASP A 195 -9.69 10.53 1.23
C ASP A 195 -10.34 10.91 -0.08
N ARG A 196 -9.83 11.93 -0.74
CA ARG A 196 -10.24 12.36 -2.07
C ARG A 196 -9.20 11.96 -3.10
N PHE A 197 -9.57 11.12 -4.07
CA PHE A 197 -8.72 10.86 -5.23
C PHE A 197 -8.47 12.13 -6.03
N THR A 198 -7.21 12.46 -6.29
CA THR A 198 -6.83 13.69 -7.00
C THR A 198 -6.90 13.55 -8.53
N GLY A 199 -7.12 12.34 -9.03
CA GLY A 199 -7.05 12.00 -10.44
C GLY A 199 -5.64 11.65 -10.92
N LYS A 200 -4.62 11.77 -10.07
CA LYS A 200 -3.24 11.42 -10.42
C LYS A 200 -2.90 10.00 -9.97
N TRP A 201 -2.30 9.27 -10.87
CA TRP A 201 -1.77 7.94 -10.62
C TRP A 201 -0.69 7.61 -11.64
N HIS A 202 0.14 6.63 -11.33
CA HIS A 202 1.05 6.01 -12.29
C HIS A 202 1.32 4.56 -11.89
N ALA A 203 1.73 3.76 -12.85
CA ALA A 203 2.10 2.38 -12.65
C ALA A 203 3.55 2.13 -13.08
N ILE A 204 4.25 1.25 -12.36
CA ILE A 204 5.62 0.87 -12.70
C ILE A 204 5.75 -0.65 -12.82
N THR A 205 6.68 -1.11 -13.65
CA THR A 205 7.14 -2.50 -13.57
C THR A 205 8.15 -2.66 -12.46
N ASN A 206 8.03 -3.73 -11.65
CA ASN A 206 8.94 -3.97 -10.53
C ASN A 206 10.19 -4.77 -10.95
N TYR A 207 10.18 -5.34 -12.15
CA TYR A 207 11.28 -6.09 -12.74
C TYR A 207 11.53 -5.66 -14.20
N ASP A 208 12.69 -5.97 -14.72
CA ASP A 208 12.99 -5.75 -16.14
C ASP A 208 11.99 -6.47 -17.01
N LEU A 209 11.43 -5.79 -18.01
CA LEU A 209 10.41 -6.32 -18.90
C LEU A 209 10.67 -5.87 -20.34
N LYS A 210 10.54 -6.78 -21.30
CA LYS A 210 10.65 -6.48 -22.73
C LYS A 210 9.25 -6.39 -23.33
N VAL A 211 8.92 -5.23 -23.95
CA VAL A 211 7.65 -5.02 -24.66
C VAL A 211 7.97 -4.65 -26.11
N GLY A 212 7.74 -5.57 -27.04
CA GLY A 212 8.24 -5.44 -28.41
C GLY A 212 9.77 -5.31 -28.41
N ASP A 213 10.29 -4.27 -29.06
CA ASP A 213 11.73 -4.01 -29.13
C ASP A 213 12.28 -3.21 -27.95
N LYS A 214 11.41 -2.75 -27.03
CA LYS A 214 11.81 -1.94 -25.88
C LYS A 214 12.07 -2.80 -24.66
N THR A 215 13.20 -2.54 -23.98
CA THR A 215 13.45 -3.08 -22.64
C THR A 215 13.11 -2.01 -21.61
N LEU A 216 12.13 -2.28 -20.79
CA LEU A 216 11.72 -1.46 -19.65
C LEU A 216 12.47 -1.97 -18.42
N LYS A 217 13.24 -1.11 -17.77
CA LYS A 217 13.93 -1.44 -16.53
C LYS A 217 12.97 -1.42 -15.35
N ALA A 218 13.30 -2.14 -14.28
CA ALA A 218 12.57 -2.04 -13.01
C ALA A 218 12.41 -0.57 -12.61
N GLY A 219 11.21 -0.18 -12.17
CA GLY A 219 10.85 1.21 -11.86
C GLY A 219 10.40 2.05 -13.06
N THR A 220 10.44 1.53 -14.28
CA THR A 220 9.95 2.26 -15.47
C THR A 220 8.43 2.39 -15.42
N ASP A 221 7.93 3.60 -15.74
CA ASP A 221 6.50 3.89 -15.88
C ASP A 221 5.87 3.07 -17.01
N ILE A 222 4.84 2.32 -16.68
CA ILE A 222 4.05 1.48 -17.58
C ILE A 222 2.59 1.92 -17.66
N SER A 223 2.24 3.11 -17.16
CA SER A 223 0.85 3.61 -17.12
C SER A 223 0.16 3.58 -18.48
N ALA A 224 0.91 3.77 -19.56
CA ALA A 224 0.38 3.67 -20.93
C ALA A 224 -0.13 2.28 -21.30
N TYR A 225 0.23 1.24 -20.55
CA TYR A 225 -0.22 -0.14 -20.74
C TYR A 225 -1.28 -0.55 -19.73
N ILE A 226 -1.72 0.35 -18.85
CA ILE A 226 -2.71 0.08 -17.80
C ILE A 226 -4.00 0.81 -18.13
N LEU A 227 -5.09 0.09 -18.05
CA LEU A 227 -6.45 0.62 -18.18
C LEU A 227 -6.96 0.95 -16.77
N LEU A 228 -7.45 2.18 -16.57
CA LEU A 228 -8.14 2.57 -15.35
C LEU A 228 -9.64 2.61 -15.57
N GLU A 229 -10.38 1.79 -14.86
CA GLU A 229 -11.81 1.95 -14.66
C GLU A 229 -12.02 2.70 -13.33
N ASN A 230 -12.62 3.89 -13.40
CA ASN A 230 -12.86 4.77 -12.26
C ASN A 230 -14.37 4.94 -12.06
N LYS A 231 -14.89 4.41 -10.96
CA LYS A 231 -16.30 4.57 -10.56
C LYS A 231 -16.37 5.58 -9.40
N ASP A 232 -16.82 6.77 -9.73
CA ASP A 232 -17.11 7.86 -8.76
C ASP A 232 -15.91 8.27 -7.89
N ASN A 233 -14.67 8.15 -8.41
CA ASN A 233 -13.42 8.41 -7.67
C ASN A 233 -13.29 7.60 -6.37
N LYS A 234 -14.02 6.51 -6.28
CA LYS A 234 -14.08 5.63 -5.13
C LYS A 234 -13.54 4.23 -5.44
N ASP A 235 -14.10 3.59 -6.46
CA ASP A 235 -13.75 2.23 -6.85
C ASP A 235 -12.86 2.32 -8.10
N LEU A 236 -11.57 2.05 -7.91
CA LEU A 236 -10.53 2.24 -8.91
C LEU A 236 -9.96 0.88 -9.30
N THR A 237 -10.19 0.46 -10.53
CA THR A 237 -9.66 -0.80 -11.07
C THR A 237 -8.61 -0.52 -12.13
N PHE A 238 -7.42 -1.03 -11.90
CA PHE A 238 -6.26 -0.94 -12.78
C PHE A 238 -6.03 -2.30 -13.42
N THR A 239 -6.05 -2.39 -14.76
CA THR A 239 -5.91 -3.66 -15.49
C THR A 239 -4.89 -3.53 -16.59
N MET A 240 -4.01 -4.52 -16.73
CA MET A 240 -3.07 -4.57 -17.85
C MET A 240 -3.80 -4.70 -19.18
N ASN A 241 -3.35 -3.95 -20.18
CA ASN A 241 -3.88 -4.12 -21.54
C ASN A 241 -3.31 -5.36 -22.23
N GLN A 242 -3.90 -5.74 -23.36
CA GLN A 242 -3.51 -6.93 -24.11
C GLN A 242 -2.05 -6.91 -24.59
N ALA A 243 -1.49 -5.75 -24.90
CA ALA A 243 -0.09 -5.64 -25.34
C ALA A 243 0.90 -6.01 -24.22
N LEU A 244 0.62 -5.56 -22.98
CA LEU A 244 1.44 -5.91 -21.83
C LEU A 244 1.27 -7.38 -21.45
N LEU A 245 0.04 -7.91 -21.44
CA LEU A 245 -0.24 -9.32 -21.18
C LEU A 245 0.45 -10.24 -22.18
N ALA A 246 0.42 -9.90 -23.46
CA ALA A 246 1.15 -10.64 -24.49
C ALA A 246 2.66 -10.64 -24.24
N ALA A 247 3.23 -9.47 -23.90
CA ALA A 247 4.64 -9.36 -23.59
C ALA A 247 5.06 -10.22 -22.37
N LEU A 248 4.26 -10.23 -21.30
CA LEU A 248 4.53 -11.07 -20.12
C LEU A 248 4.59 -12.56 -20.45
N ASN A 249 3.82 -13.01 -21.46
CA ASN A 249 3.77 -14.39 -21.89
C ASN A 249 4.89 -14.80 -22.86
N GLU A 250 5.70 -13.85 -23.34
CA GLU A 250 6.86 -14.15 -24.17
C GLU A 250 7.97 -14.86 -23.36
N GLY A 251 8.62 -15.84 -23.98
CA GLY A 251 9.64 -16.64 -23.33
C GLY A 251 10.82 -15.81 -22.76
N SER A 252 11.14 -14.68 -23.41
CA SER A 252 12.18 -13.74 -22.94
C SER A 252 11.84 -13.06 -21.60
N ASN A 253 10.56 -12.88 -21.31
CA ASN A 253 10.08 -12.26 -20.06
C ASN A 253 9.78 -13.29 -18.96
N LYS A 254 9.42 -14.52 -19.36
CA LYS A 254 9.16 -15.60 -18.41
C LYS A 254 10.39 -16.11 -17.67
N VAL A 255 11.58 -15.88 -18.20
CA VAL A 255 12.84 -16.27 -17.51
C VAL A 255 13.12 -15.44 -16.25
N GLY A 256 12.53 -14.23 -16.16
CA GLY A 256 12.64 -13.34 -15.01
C GLY A 256 11.37 -13.37 -14.14
N LYS A 257 11.47 -12.74 -12.98
CA LYS A 257 10.32 -12.46 -12.12
C LYS A 257 9.44 -11.38 -12.76
N GLN A 258 8.15 -11.38 -12.43
CA GLN A 258 7.18 -10.39 -12.92
C GLN A 258 6.35 -9.87 -11.76
N ALA A 259 6.26 -8.57 -11.62
CA ALA A 259 5.36 -7.88 -10.70
C ALA A 259 5.25 -6.40 -11.13
N TRP A 260 4.24 -5.72 -10.66
CA TRP A 260 4.00 -4.32 -10.93
C TRP A 260 3.35 -3.62 -9.75
N SER A 261 3.43 -2.31 -9.73
CA SER A 261 2.82 -1.48 -8.69
C SER A 261 2.06 -0.32 -9.32
N VAL A 262 1.01 0.11 -8.65
CA VAL A 262 0.30 1.37 -8.91
C VAL A 262 0.46 2.28 -7.72
N TYR A 263 0.72 3.56 -7.99
CA TYR A 263 0.69 4.64 -7.02
C TYR A 263 -0.46 5.56 -7.35
N LEU A 264 -1.41 5.72 -6.42
CA LEU A 264 -2.55 6.61 -6.58
C LEU A 264 -2.50 7.72 -5.54
N GLU A 265 -2.55 8.99 -6.01
CA GLU A 265 -2.52 10.16 -5.15
C GLU A 265 -3.91 10.43 -4.59
N VAL A 266 -3.99 10.54 -3.27
CA VAL A 266 -5.18 11.00 -2.57
C VAL A 266 -4.84 12.19 -1.68
N GLU A 267 -5.84 13.03 -1.37
CA GLU A 267 -5.75 14.10 -0.40
C GLU A 267 -6.63 13.76 0.81
N ARG A 268 -6.05 13.81 2.01
CA ARG A 268 -6.77 13.63 3.26
C ARG A 268 -7.69 14.82 3.50
N ILE A 269 -9.01 14.61 3.53
CA ILE A 269 -10.02 15.68 3.60
C ILE A 269 -10.81 15.71 4.91
N LYS A 270 -10.63 14.71 5.78
CA LYS A 270 -11.34 14.63 7.06
C LYS A 270 -10.51 13.95 8.12
N THR A 271 -10.70 14.36 9.38
CA THR A 271 -10.08 13.75 10.56
C THR A 271 -10.67 12.38 10.86
N GLY A 272 -9.89 11.49 11.47
CA GLY A 272 -10.27 10.13 11.84
C GLY A 272 -9.31 9.08 11.32
N ASP A 273 -9.67 7.83 11.54
CA ASP A 273 -8.89 6.67 11.11
C ASP A 273 -9.34 6.24 9.71
N VAL A 274 -8.38 5.85 8.89
CA VAL A 274 -8.61 5.37 7.52
C VAL A 274 -7.92 4.05 7.33
N GLU A 275 -8.71 3.03 7.02
CA GLU A 275 -8.22 1.72 6.60
C GLU A 275 -8.33 1.57 5.09
N ASN A 276 -7.32 1.03 4.45
CA ASN A 276 -7.37 0.73 3.03
C ASN A 276 -6.72 -0.61 2.70
N THR A 277 -7.39 -1.37 1.81
CA THR A 277 -6.98 -2.69 1.30
C THR A 277 -7.16 -2.70 -0.20
N GLN A 278 -6.36 -3.47 -0.92
CA GLN A 278 -6.58 -3.73 -2.33
C GLN A 278 -7.00 -5.19 -2.58
N THR A 279 -7.55 -5.47 -3.75
CA THR A 279 -7.80 -6.81 -4.26
C THR A 279 -7.08 -6.99 -5.59
N GLU A 280 -6.16 -7.94 -5.66
CA GLU A 280 -5.55 -8.38 -6.92
C GLU A 280 -6.50 -9.33 -7.64
N ASN A 281 -6.63 -9.18 -8.96
CA ASN A 281 -7.24 -10.12 -9.86
C ASN A 281 -6.16 -10.70 -10.80
N TYR A 282 -5.83 -11.97 -10.63
CA TYR A 282 -4.94 -12.70 -11.52
C TYR A 282 -5.67 -13.88 -12.14
N ASN A 283 -5.92 -13.83 -13.43
CA ASN A 283 -6.65 -14.88 -14.16
C ASN A 283 -8.00 -15.25 -13.50
N LYS A 284 -8.74 -14.23 -13.04
CA LYS A 284 -10.04 -14.30 -12.31
C LYS A 284 -9.95 -14.83 -10.87
N GLU A 285 -8.78 -15.14 -10.38
CA GLU A 285 -8.57 -15.40 -8.95
C GLU A 285 -8.36 -14.08 -8.21
N LEU A 286 -9.14 -13.88 -7.14
CA LEU A 286 -9.16 -12.66 -6.36
C LEU A 286 -8.45 -12.87 -5.03
N VAL A 287 -7.40 -12.09 -4.78
CA VAL A 287 -6.63 -12.15 -3.52
C VAL A 287 -6.55 -10.76 -2.91
N ARG A 288 -6.85 -10.66 -1.60
CA ARG A 288 -6.75 -9.39 -0.86
C ARG A 288 -5.35 -9.19 -0.31
N SER A 289 -4.90 -7.93 -0.29
CA SER A 289 -3.65 -7.52 0.35
C SER A 289 -3.80 -7.43 1.89
N ASN A 290 -2.70 -7.08 2.55
CA ASN A 290 -2.74 -6.49 3.89
C ASN A 290 -3.57 -5.19 3.88
N THR A 291 -4.06 -4.81 5.06
CA THR A 291 -4.68 -3.49 5.32
C THR A 291 -3.61 -2.51 5.77
N VAL A 292 -3.61 -1.30 5.22
CA VAL A 292 -2.88 -0.16 5.78
C VAL A 292 -3.85 0.71 6.58
N VAL A 293 -3.36 1.27 7.68
CA VAL A 293 -4.12 2.19 8.54
C VAL A 293 -3.35 3.51 8.61
N THR A 294 -4.05 4.62 8.59
CA THR A 294 -3.51 5.96 8.85
C THR A 294 -4.47 6.73 9.72
N HIS A 295 -3.96 7.64 10.53
CA HIS A 295 -4.75 8.44 11.44
C HIS A 295 -4.68 9.91 11.03
N THR A 296 -5.72 10.68 11.28
CA THR A 296 -5.71 12.13 11.12
C THR A 296 -6.31 12.76 12.36
N PRO A 297 -5.47 13.32 13.24
CA PRO A 297 -5.94 13.95 14.46
C PRO A 297 -6.77 15.22 14.17
N ASP A 298 -7.55 15.61 15.15
CA ASP A 298 -8.28 16.89 15.12
C ASP A 298 -7.29 18.08 15.04
N ASP A 299 -7.75 19.16 14.40
CA ASP A 299 -6.99 20.41 14.35
C ASP A 299 -6.70 20.92 15.77
N PRO A 300 -5.49 21.46 16.00
CA PRO A 300 -5.14 22.09 17.27
C PRO A 300 -6.11 23.21 17.65
N LYS A 301 -6.35 23.39 18.95
CA LYS A 301 -7.25 24.40 19.51
C LYS A 301 -6.48 25.27 20.53
N PRO A 302 -5.52 26.09 20.08
CA PRO A 302 -4.80 26.97 21.00
C PRO A 302 -5.75 28.01 21.61
N THR A 303 -5.55 28.33 22.86
CA THR A 303 -6.35 29.33 23.60
C THR A 303 -5.50 30.41 24.22
N LYS A 304 -6.12 31.55 24.54
CA LYS A 304 -5.48 32.67 25.22
C LYS A 304 -6.37 33.16 26.36
N ALA A 305 -5.75 33.41 27.52
CA ALA A 305 -6.34 34.04 28.68
C ALA A 305 -5.48 35.22 29.12
N VAL A 306 -6.01 36.11 29.96
CA VAL A 306 -5.26 37.20 30.57
C VAL A 306 -5.57 37.28 32.05
N HIS A 307 -4.51 37.27 32.87
CA HIS A 307 -4.60 37.22 34.32
C HIS A 307 -3.94 38.45 34.95
N ASN A 308 -4.41 38.84 36.14
CA ASN A 308 -3.72 39.79 36.98
C ASN A 308 -2.58 39.15 37.80
N LYS A 309 -1.90 39.92 38.65
CA LYS A 309 -0.80 39.41 39.50
C LYS A 309 -1.23 38.34 40.52
N LYS A 310 -2.54 38.20 40.79
CA LYS A 310 -3.08 37.18 41.68
C LYS A 310 -3.48 35.90 40.93
N GLY A 311 -3.36 35.89 39.60
CA GLY A 311 -3.81 34.76 38.76
C GLY A 311 -5.31 34.75 38.47
N GLU A 312 -6.04 35.84 38.76
CA GLU A 312 -7.46 35.96 38.46
C GLU A 312 -7.64 36.32 36.98
N ASP A 313 -8.58 35.69 36.29
CA ASP A 313 -8.93 36.03 34.89
C ASP A 313 -9.58 37.44 34.88
N ILE A 314 -8.99 38.31 34.07
CA ILE A 314 -9.43 39.69 33.91
C ILE A 314 -9.84 40.03 32.47
N ASN A 315 -10.10 39.02 31.63
CA ASN A 315 -10.64 39.28 30.30
C ASN A 315 -11.93 40.12 30.36
N HIS A 316 -12.05 41.08 29.48
CA HIS A 316 -13.09 42.14 29.49
C HIS A 316 -13.05 43.06 30.74
N GLY A 317 -12.06 42.92 31.62
CA GLY A 317 -11.90 43.70 32.80
C GLY A 317 -11.26 45.07 32.54
N LYS A 318 -11.48 46.01 33.53
CA LYS A 318 -10.80 47.29 33.55
C LYS A 318 -9.45 47.15 34.26
N VAL A 319 -8.41 47.76 33.68
CA VAL A 319 -7.03 47.72 34.21
C VAL A 319 -6.49 49.14 34.33
N ALA A 320 -5.58 49.36 35.26
CA ALA A 320 -4.94 50.66 35.48
C ALA A 320 -3.59 50.72 34.77
N ARG A 321 -3.12 51.95 34.54
CA ARG A 321 -1.73 52.20 34.11
C ARG A 321 -0.76 51.69 35.15
N GLY A 322 0.26 50.98 34.69
CA GLY A 322 1.24 50.31 35.56
C GLY A 322 0.87 48.88 36.00
N ASP A 323 -0.35 48.44 35.74
CA ASP A 323 -0.77 47.08 36.02
C ASP A 323 -0.01 46.09 35.13
N VAL A 324 0.16 44.87 35.63
CA VAL A 324 0.74 43.76 34.88
C VAL A 324 -0.40 42.87 34.38
N LEU A 325 -0.45 42.71 33.07
CA LEU A 325 -1.29 41.77 32.38
C LEU A 325 -0.45 40.54 32.03
N SER A 326 -0.77 39.41 32.62
CA SER A 326 -0.11 38.14 32.32
C SER A 326 -0.94 37.38 31.28
N TYR A 327 -0.52 37.41 30.03
CA TYR A 327 -1.12 36.60 29.00
C TYR A 327 -0.65 35.16 29.19
N GLU A 328 -1.60 34.24 29.24
CA GLU A 328 -1.38 32.80 29.27
C GLU A 328 -1.97 32.20 28.00
N MET A 329 -1.16 31.45 27.27
CA MET A 329 -1.53 30.85 25.99
C MET A 329 -1.32 29.35 26.07
N THR A 330 -2.32 28.60 25.63
CA THR A 330 -2.21 27.16 25.48
C THR A 330 -1.67 26.87 24.09
N TRP A 331 -0.57 26.18 24.00
CA TRP A 331 0.02 25.68 22.75
C TRP A 331 -0.40 24.21 22.61
N ASP A 332 -1.35 23.96 21.72
CA ASP A 332 -1.93 22.63 21.56
C ASP A 332 -1.13 21.79 20.57
N LEU A 333 -0.47 20.74 21.09
CA LEU A 333 0.32 19.78 20.32
C LEU A 333 -0.27 18.36 20.40
N LYS A 334 -1.51 18.18 20.82
CA LYS A 334 -2.13 16.86 21.01
C LYS A 334 -2.17 16.02 19.74
N GLY A 335 -2.35 16.65 18.59
CA GLY A 335 -2.34 15.98 17.28
C GLY A 335 -0.96 15.75 16.68
N TYR A 336 0.12 16.01 17.44
CA TYR A 336 1.50 15.88 16.97
C TYR A 336 2.28 15.07 17.98
N ASP A 337 2.35 13.78 17.81
CA ASP A 337 3.08 12.90 18.73
C ASP A 337 4.23 12.15 18.05
N LYS A 338 4.70 11.06 18.65
CA LYS A 338 5.77 10.21 18.11
C LYS A 338 5.40 9.51 16.78
N ASP A 339 4.10 9.37 16.52
CA ASP A 339 3.58 8.72 15.32
C ASP A 339 3.26 9.72 14.20
N PHE A 340 3.53 11.02 14.43
CA PHE A 340 3.36 12.06 13.42
C PHE A 340 4.20 11.80 12.16
N ALA A 341 3.56 11.92 11.00
CA ALA A 341 4.16 11.64 9.70
C ALA A 341 5.07 12.78 9.23
N PHE A 342 6.26 12.94 9.78
CA PHE A 342 7.20 14.01 9.44
C PHE A 342 7.55 14.07 7.95
N ASP A 343 7.44 12.95 7.25
CA ASP A 343 7.69 12.89 5.79
C ASP A 343 6.62 13.60 4.95
N THR A 344 5.48 13.98 5.55
CA THR A 344 4.39 14.66 4.86
C THR A 344 4.44 16.17 4.95
N VAL A 345 5.38 16.75 5.70
CA VAL A 345 5.46 18.19 5.97
C VAL A 345 6.83 18.76 5.59
N ASP A 346 6.88 20.07 5.37
CA ASP A 346 8.15 20.79 5.23
C ASP A 346 8.70 21.18 6.60
N LEU A 347 9.68 20.42 7.07
CA LEU A 347 10.34 20.65 8.37
C LEU A 347 10.96 22.05 8.50
N ALA A 348 11.32 22.69 7.38
CA ALA A 348 11.91 24.04 7.39
C ALA A 348 10.91 25.12 7.83
N THR A 349 9.60 24.87 7.74
CA THR A 349 8.56 25.78 8.22
C THR A 349 8.48 25.82 9.75
N GLY A 350 9.10 24.85 10.42
CA GLY A 350 9.37 24.83 11.86
C GLY A 350 8.14 24.67 12.75
N VAL A 351 8.40 24.77 14.05
CA VAL A 351 7.38 24.77 15.11
C VAL A 351 7.58 26.02 15.94
N SER A 352 6.57 26.91 15.99
CA SER A 352 6.67 28.19 16.66
C SER A 352 5.35 28.68 17.21
N PHE A 353 5.45 29.59 18.16
CA PHE A 353 4.35 30.36 18.72
C PHE A 353 4.62 31.84 18.52
N PHE A 354 3.63 32.59 18.03
CA PHE A 354 3.73 34.00 17.70
C PHE A 354 2.69 34.77 18.48
N ASP A 355 3.10 35.90 19.07
CA ASP A 355 2.21 36.84 19.79
C ASP A 355 2.43 38.25 19.24
N ASP A 356 1.32 38.93 18.94
CA ASP A 356 1.27 40.33 18.47
C ASP A 356 0.56 41.16 19.55
N TYR A 357 1.36 41.67 20.51
CA TYR A 357 0.86 42.49 21.62
C TYR A 357 0.77 43.98 21.19
N ASP A 358 -0.21 44.70 21.74
CA ASP A 358 -0.38 46.13 21.47
C ASP A 358 0.78 46.94 22.07
N GLU A 359 1.85 47.12 21.30
CA GLU A 359 3.06 47.83 21.72
C GLU A 359 2.80 49.32 22.01
N THR A 360 1.68 49.86 21.53
CA THR A 360 1.30 51.24 21.84
C THR A 360 0.81 51.40 23.29
N LYS A 361 0.27 50.34 23.90
CA LYS A 361 -0.40 50.35 25.20
C LYS A 361 0.30 49.52 26.26
N VAL A 362 1.01 48.47 25.88
CA VAL A 362 1.73 47.61 26.83
C VAL A 362 3.21 47.47 26.48
N SER A 363 4.02 47.09 27.45
CA SER A 363 5.42 46.71 27.26
C SER A 363 5.66 45.31 27.80
N PRO A 364 6.30 44.39 27.10
CA PRO A 364 6.58 43.06 27.59
C PRO A 364 7.61 43.08 28.72
N ILE A 365 7.47 42.17 29.70
CA ILE A 365 8.45 41.90 30.70
C ILE A 365 9.21 40.66 30.27
N LYS A 366 10.18 40.88 29.35
CA LYS A 366 10.86 39.83 28.56
C LYS A 366 11.45 38.72 29.43
N ASP A 367 12.07 39.06 30.55
CA ASP A 367 12.75 38.13 31.45
C ASP A 367 11.76 37.20 32.17
N LEU A 368 10.48 37.48 32.13
CA LEU A 368 9.42 36.69 32.77
C LEU A 368 8.63 35.84 31.74
N LEU A 369 8.96 35.89 30.45
CA LEU A 369 8.39 34.96 29.49
C LEU A 369 8.81 33.53 29.86
N ARG A 370 7.86 32.59 29.88
CA ARG A 370 8.10 31.18 30.19
C ARG A 370 7.27 30.29 29.28
N VAL A 371 7.88 29.18 28.92
CA VAL A 371 7.19 28.05 28.29
C VAL A 371 7.29 26.86 29.23
N LYS A 372 6.15 26.27 29.57
CA LYS A 372 6.09 25.12 30.48
C LYS A 372 5.39 23.95 29.77
N ASP A 373 5.87 22.74 30.05
CA ASP A 373 5.20 21.52 29.60
C ASP A 373 3.92 21.24 30.42
N SER A 374 3.19 20.17 30.05
CA SER A 374 1.95 19.77 30.72
C SER A 374 2.12 19.41 32.19
N LYS A 375 3.35 19.14 32.65
CA LYS A 375 3.70 18.87 34.05
C LYS A 375 4.14 20.14 34.79
N GLY A 376 4.17 21.29 34.13
CA GLY A 376 4.62 22.58 34.70
C GLY A 376 6.12 22.78 34.72
N VAL A 377 6.91 21.90 34.11
CA VAL A 377 8.37 22.04 33.99
C VAL A 377 8.70 23.16 33.01
N ASP A 378 9.62 24.05 33.40
CA ASP A 378 10.10 25.13 32.53
C ASP A 378 11.01 24.57 31.43
N ILE A 379 10.55 24.70 30.19
CA ILE A 379 11.23 24.27 28.98
C ILE A 379 11.62 25.44 28.07
N THR A 380 11.63 26.65 28.58
CA THR A 380 11.94 27.89 27.83
C THR A 380 13.27 27.80 27.08
N ASN A 381 14.23 27.07 27.64
CA ASN A 381 15.54 26.85 27.03
C ASN A 381 15.51 26.01 25.72
N GLN A 382 14.41 25.34 25.40
CA GLN A 382 14.24 24.59 24.13
C GLN A 382 14.00 25.54 22.95
N PHE A 383 13.74 26.82 23.20
CA PHE A 383 13.34 27.78 22.20
C PHE A 383 14.37 28.87 21.96
N THR A 384 14.33 29.39 20.72
CA THR A 384 14.86 30.69 20.36
C THR A 384 13.73 31.70 20.46
N ILE A 385 13.90 32.78 21.24
CA ILE A 385 12.91 33.83 21.44
C ILE A 385 13.39 35.08 20.71
N SER A 386 12.61 35.52 19.69
CA SER A 386 12.89 36.68 18.89
C SER A 386 11.84 37.77 19.13
N TRP A 387 12.30 39.01 19.42
CA TRP A 387 11.46 40.18 19.67
C TRP A 387 11.59 41.21 18.54
N ASP A 388 10.48 41.77 18.12
CA ASP A 388 10.42 42.98 17.30
C ASP A 388 9.63 44.05 18.09
N ASP A 389 10.33 44.84 18.90
CA ASP A 389 9.72 45.86 19.77
C ASP A 389 9.02 46.95 18.97
N ALA A 390 9.42 47.22 17.74
CA ALA A 390 8.80 48.23 16.89
C ALA A 390 7.44 47.79 16.37
N LYS A 391 7.23 46.49 16.23
CA LYS A 391 5.97 45.90 15.78
C LYS A 391 5.16 45.27 16.90
N GLY A 392 5.67 45.24 18.12
CA GLY A 392 4.98 44.60 19.23
C GLY A 392 4.88 43.09 19.12
N THR A 393 5.88 42.43 18.51
CA THR A 393 5.79 40.98 18.30
C THR A 393 6.84 40.18 19.02
N VAL A 394 6.50 38.97 19.38
CA VAL A 394 7.43 37.94 19.86
C VAL A 394 7.19 36.63 19.13
N THR A 395 8.25 36.00 18.70
CA THR A 395 8.23 34.66 18.12
C THR A 395 9.04 33.71 19.01
N ILE A 396 8.44 32.59 19.39
CA ILE A 396 9.01 31.53 20.21
C ILE A 396 9.17 30.33 19.30
N SER A 397 10.37 30.04 18.81
CA SER A 397 10.62 28.97 17.83
C SER A 397 11.40 27.83 18.45
N ALA A 398 10.95 26.59 18.28
CA ALA A 398 11.69 25.41 18.67
C ALA A 398 13.05 25.36 17.98
N LYS A 399 14.14 25.12 18.72
CA LYS A 399 15.50 25.04 18.19
C LYS A 399 15.69 23.88 17.24
N ASP A 400 15.07 22.74 17.53
CA ASP A 400 14.98 21.56 16.69
C ASP A 400 13.50 21.14 16.65
N PRO A 401 12.77 21.48 15.59
CA PRO A 401 11.33 21.24 15.50
C PRO A 401 10.94 19.77 15.60
N GLN A 402 11.69 18.87 14.97
CA GLN A 402 11.38 17.43 14.96
C GLN A 402 11.66 16.82 16.34
N ALA A 403 12.85 17.07 16.92
CA ALA A 403 13.17 16.60 18.25
C ALA A 403 12.21 17.17 19.31
N PHE A 404 11.75 18.40 19.13
CA PHE A 404 10.77 19.04 20.00
C PHE A 404 9.42 18.31 19.97
N ILE A 405 8.88 17.99 18.79
CA ILE A 405 7.62 17.22 18.66
C ILE A 405 7.78 15.82 19.25
N LEU A 406 8.90 15.14 18.99
CA LEU A 406 9.16 13.82 19.58
C LEU A 406 9.22 13.84 21.12
N ALA A 407 9.64 14.95 21.72
CA ALA A 407 9.77 15.09 23.16
C ALA A 407 8.51 15.63 23.85
N TYR A 408 7.79 16.55 23.21
CA TYR A 408 6.70 17.33 23.81
C TYR A 408 5.38 17.25 23.03
N GLY A 409 5.31 16.50 21.96
CA GLY A 409 4.06 16.22 21.24
C GLY A 409 3.07 15.41 22.09
N GLY A 410 1.83 15.35 21.66
CA GLY A 410 0.73 14.66 22.36
C GLY A 410 0.21 15.41 23.60
N GLN A 411 0.68 16.63 23.87
CA GLN A 411 0.31 17.39 25.07
C GLN A 411 -0.01 18.86 24.76
N GLU A 412 -0.50 19.57 25.77
CA GLU A 412 -0.65 21.03 25.75
C GLU A 412 0.51 21.66 26.52
N LEU A 413 1.16 22.67 25.91
CA LEU A 413 2.15 23.49 26.57
C LEU A 413 1.51 24.81 27.01
N ARG A 414 2.11 25.46 28.00
CA ARG A 414 1.68 26.75 28.51
C ARG A 414 2.74 27.79 28.25
N VAL A 415 2.39 28.82 27.47
CA VAL A 415 3.23 30.00 27.26
C VAL A 415 2.70 31.14 28.11
N THR A 416 3.56 31.75 28.93
CA THR A 416 3.23 32.91 29.78
C THR A 416 4.01 34.13 29.31
N LEU A 417 3.31 35.21 28.95
CA LEU A 417 3.87 36.50 28.53
C LEU A 417 3.32 37.61 29.41
N PRO A 418 4.04 38.01 30.47
CA PRO A 418 3.67 39.18 31.26
C PRO A 418 4.02 40.49 30.54
N THR A 419 3.07 41.43 30.56
CA THR A 419 3.24 42.78 30.00
C THR A 419 2.83 43.79 31.03
N LYS A 420 3.35 45.03 30.90
CA LYS A 420 3.01 46.16 31.80
C LYS A 420 2.26 47.22 31.00
N VAL A 421 1.13 47.68 31.54
CA VAL A 421 0.36 48.79 30.96
C VAL A 421 1.17 50.09 31.05
N LYS A 422 1.34 50.79 29.92
CA LYS A 422 2.10 52.05 29.84
C LYS A 422 1.41 53.20 30.54
N ALA A 423 2.22 54.25 30.90
CA ALA A 423 1.74 55.37 31.73
C ALA A 423 0.68 56.26 31.11
N ASN A 424 0.80 56.58 29.83
CA ASN A 424 -0.01 57.62 29.16
C ASN A 424 -0.96 57.07 28.13
N VAL A 425 -1.64 55.96 28.42
CA VAL A 425 -2.50 55.25 27.48
C VAL A 425 -3.92 55.10 28.02
N SER A 426 -4.88 54.90 27.15
CA SER A 426 -6.28 54.59 27.46
C SER A 426 -6.94 53.85 26.29
N GLY A 427 -8.10 53.28 26.54
CA GLY A 427 -8.87 52.50 25.54
C GLY A 427 -8.59 51.00 25.64
N ASP A 428 -9.08 50.23 24.69
CA ASP A 428 -9.02 48.78 24.72
C ASP A 428 -7.69 48.27 24.29
N VAL A 429 -7.21 47.25 24.99
CA VAL A 429 -6.00 46.48 24.66
C VAL A 429 -6.46 45.11 24.20
N TYR A 430 -6.29 44.81 22.95
CA TYR A 430 -6.57 43.48 22.37
C TYR A 430 -5.29 42.68 22.27
N ASN A 431 -5.38 41.36 22.47
CA ASN A 431 -4.28 40.46 22.22
C ASN A 431 -4.76 39.10 21.75
N SER A 432 -4.14 38.57 20.70
CA SER A 432 -4.29 37.21 20.19
C SER A 432 -2.91 36.65 19.87
N ALA A 433 -2.83 35.34 19.70
CA ALA A 433 -1.58 34.67 19.35
C ALA A 433 -1.84 33.65 18.23
N GLU A 434 -0.79 33.11 17.66
CA GLU A 434 -0.85 32.11 16.61
C GLU A 434 0.17 31.00 16.91
N GLN A 435 -0.25 29.74 16.87
CA GLN A 435 0.70 28.62 16.78
C GLN A 435 0.95 28.25 15.33
N ASN A 436 2.17 27.88 15.03
CA ASN A 436 2.59 27.29 13.78
C ASN A 436 3.22 25.92 14.06
N THR A 437 2.72 24.88 13.40
CA THR A 437 3.32 23.53 13.47
C THR A 437 3.48 23.04 12.04
N PHE A 438 4.70 23.05 11.54
CA PHE A 438 5.08 22.65 10.17
C PHE A 438 4.22 23.31 9.08
N GLY A 439 3.93 24.62 9.22
CA GLY A 439 3.17 25.40 8.26
C GLY A 439 1.67 25.48 8.55
N GLN A 440 1.13 24.62 9.39
CA GLN A 440 -0.25 24.75 9.88
C GLN A 440 -0.29 25.87 10.93
N ARG A 441 -0.99 26.96 10.59
CA ARG A 441 -1.11 28.16 11.42
C ARG A 441 -2.51 28.31 11.98
N ILE A 442 -2.64 28.34 13.28
CA ILE A 442 -3.94 28.44 13.97
C ILE A 442 -3.87 29.54 15.02
N LYS A 443 -4.84 30.46 14.97
CA LYS A 443 -4.96 31.57 15.91
C LYS A 443 -5.71 31.16 17.17
N THR A 444 -5.31 31.75 18.29
CA THR A 444 -6.07 31.70 19.54
C THR A 444 -7.32 32.58 19.46
N ASN A 445 -8.20 32.50 20.47
CA ASN A 445 -9.17 33.54 20.75
C ASN A 445 -8.43 34.86 21.09
N THR A 446 -9.15 35.98 20.92
CA THR A 446 -8.68 37.32 21.34
C THR A 446 -9.16 37.61 22.75
N VAL A 447 -8.27 38.13 23.59
CA VAL A 447 -8.57 38.69 24.90
C VAL A 447 -8.56 40.22 24.82
N VAL A 448 -9.32 40.90 25.70
CA VAL A 448 -9.43 42.36 25.72
C VAL A 448 -9.46 42.88 27.15
N ASN A 449 -8.73 43.98 27.40
CA ASN A 449 -8.82 44.76 28.64
C ASN A 449 -9.06 46.23 28.33
N HIS A 450 -9.77 46.93 29.21
CA HIS A 450 -10.08 48.35 29.05
C HIS A 450 -9.27 49.20 30.02
N ILE A 451 -8.49 50.17 29.47
CA ILE A 451 -7.73 51.16 30.26
C ILE A 451 -8.57 52.46 30.34
N PRO A 452 -9.14 52.84 31.51
CA PRO A 452 -9.94 54.03 31.64
C PRO A 452 -9.17 55.29 31.34
N LYS A 453 -9.85 56.30 30.78
CA LYS A 453 -9.34 57.68 30.69
C LYS A 453 -9.27 58.24 32.11
N VAL A 454 -8.14 58.83 32.44
CA VAL A 454 -7.95 59.54 33.71
C VAL A 454 -7.85 61.04 33.41
N ASN A 455 -8.78 61.79 33.96
CA ASN A 455 -8.82 63.26 33.84
C ASN A 455 -8.58 63.83 35.27
N PRO A 456 -7.30 63.98 35.70
CA PRO A 456 -7.04 64.62 37.01
C PRO A 456 -7.49 66.08 36.91
N LYS A 457 -8.24 66.54 37.94
CA LYS A 457 -8.60 67.93 38.13
C LYS A 457 -7.80 68.45 39.34
N LYS A 458 -7.29 69.63 39.24
CA LYS A 458 -6.71 70.39 40.34
C LYS A 458 -7.61 71.54 40.63
N ASP A 459 -8.21 71.58 41.84
CA ASP A 459 -8.88 72.77 42.37
C ASP A 459 -7.89 73.59 43.14
N VAL A 460 -7.94 74.90 42.96
CA VAL A 460 -7.09 75.88 43.66
C VAL A 460 -7.91 76.53 44.73
#